data_dd3ce15bee87ce7b1b5e86d4a8b11db4
#
_entry.id   dd3ce15bee87ce7b1b5e86d4a8b11db4
#
_cell.length_a   1.000
_cell.length_b   1.000
_cell.length_c   1.000
_cell.angle_alpha   90.00
_cell.angle_beta   90.00
_cell.angle_gamma   90.00
#
_symmetry.space_group_name_H-M   'P 1'
#
loop_
_entity.id
_entity.type
_entity.pdbx_description
1 polymer ?
#
loop_
_entity_poly.entity_id
_entity_poly.type
_entity_poly.pdbx_seq_one_letter_code
_entity_poly.pdbx_strand_id
1 'polypeptide(L)'
;MDKSLYTLIVHSENIAGLLNQITAVFTRRQINIESLNVSASSIKGVHKYTITVWTTQDVIEKVVKQIEKKIDVLQAHYFTDSEIYQHEIALYKVSTPEFQENPMASKVIRRYSARIVEVNPVFSIVEKNGMSEEITALYEELRGLGCV
;
A
#
# COMPACT_ATOMS: atom_id res chain seq x y z
N MET A 1 -23.26 -13.09 -0.70
CA MET A 1 -21.85 -13.39 -1.03
C MET A 1 -20.92 -12.71 -0.05
N ASP A 2 -19.88 -13.41 0.30
CA ASP A 2 -18.91 -12.87 1.24
C ASP A 2 -18.00 -11.85 0.57
N LYS A 3 -17.69 -10.80 1.30
CA LYS A 3 -16.72 -9.80 0.84
C LYS A 3 -15.31 -10.33 1.00
N SER A 4 -14.46 -10.00 0.05
CA SER A 4 -13.02 -10.31 0.07
C SER A 4 -12.24 -9.08 -0.34
N LEU A 5 -10.96 -9.10 -0.05
CA LEU A 5 -10.05 -8.04 -0.51
C LEU A 5 -9.64 -8.34 -1.95
N TYR A 6 -9.90 -7.39 -2.83
CA TYR A 6 -9.46 -7.47 -4.23
C TYR A 6 -8.49 -6.35 -4.52
N THR A 7 -7.51 -6.65 -5.36
CA THR A 7 -6.56 -5.66 -5.88
C THR A 7 -6.82 -5.48 -7.36
N LEU A 8 -7.09 -4.24 -7.77
CA LEU A 8 -7.23 -3.88 -9.17
C LEU A 8 -5.94 -3.26 -9.67
N ILE A 9 -5.49 -3.71 -10.82
CA ILE A 9 -4.37 -3.09 -11.54
C ILE A 9 -4.95 -2.50 -12.83
N VAL A 10 -4.84 -1.18 -12.96
CA VAL A 10 -5.34 -0.45 -14.12
C VAL A 10 -4.17 0.24 -14.80
N HIS A 11 -4.04 0.04 -16.10
CA HIS A 11 -3.07 0.76 -16.93
C HIS A 11 -3.83 1.73 -17.82
N SER A 12 -3.37 2.96 -17.87
CA SER A 12 -4.04 4.01 -18.61
C SER A 12 -3.04 4.96 -19.25
N GLU A 13 -3.53 5.76 -20.20
CA GLU A 13 -2.78 6.92 -20.66
C GLU A 13 -2.71 7.96 -19.55
N ASN A 14 -1.64 8.77 -19.56
CA ASN A 14 -1.46 9.82 -18.58
C ASN A 14 -2.27 11.05 -18.98
N ILE A 15 -3.54 11.07 -18.57
CA ILE A 15 -4.48 12.13 -18.90
C ILE A 15 -5.04 12.75 -17.61
N ALA A 16 -5.07 14.08 -17.59
CA ALA A 16 -5.61 14.82 -16.46
C ALA A 16 -7.09 14.46 -16.24
N GLY A 17 -7.47 14.28 -14.96
CA GLY A 17 -8.85 13.97 -14.59
C GLY A 17 -9.24 12.51 -14.68
N LEU A 18 -8.37 11.62 -15.19
CA LEU A 18 -8.68 10.20 -15.29
C LEU A 18 -8.83 9.54 -13.92
N LEU A 19 -8.03 9.96 -12.95
CA LEU A 19 -8.16 9.48 -11.58
C LEU A 19 -9.56 9.69 -11.04
N ASN A 20 -10.13 10.88 -11.25
CA ASN A 20 -11.49 11.18 -10.82
C ASN A 20 -12.53 10.30 -11.52
N GLN A 21 -12.31 10.00 -12.80
CA GLN A 21 -13.21 9.12 -13.54
C GLN A 21 -13.19 7.69 -13.00
N ILE A 22 -12.01 7.20 -12.65
CA ILE A 22 -11.84 5.84 -12.11
C ILE A 22 -12.43 5.76 -10.70
N THR A 23 -12.11 6.71 -9.83
CA THR A 23 -12.62 6.70 -8.45
C THR A 23 -14.13 6.90 -8.39
N ALA A 24 -14.71 7.62 -9.37
CA ALA A 24 -16.15 7.80 -9.44
C ALA A 24 -16.91 6.47 -9.63
N VAL A 25 -16.31 5.48 -10.28
CA VAL A 25 -16.92 4.16 -10.43
C VAL A 25 -17.14 3.53 -9.06
N PHE A 26 -16.17 3.64 -8.16
CA PHE A 26 -16.30 3.13 -6.78
C PHE A 26 -17.29 3.93 -5.97
N THR A 27 -17.26 5.24 -6.07
CA THR A 27 -18.16 6.14 -5.33
C THR A 27 -19.62 5.87 -5.68
N ARG A 28 -19.93 5.71 -6.95
CA ARG A 28 -21.31 5.45 -7.41
C ARG A 28 -21.87 4.12 -6.92
N ARG A 29 -21.00 3.15 -6.67
CA ARG A 29 -21.36 1.85 -6.12
C ARG A 29 -21.23 1.80 -4.60
N GLN A 30 -20.91 2.92 -3.97
CA GLN A 30 -20.70 3.02 -2.51
C GLN A 30 -19.66 2.04 -2.00
N ILE A 31 -18.57 1.87 -2.77
CA ILE A 31 -17.44 1.03 -2.38
C ILE A 31 -16.33 1.93 -1.85
N ASN A 32 -15.90 1.69 -0.61
CA ASN A 32 -14.75 2.39 -0.05
C ASN A 32 -13.46 1.81 -0.59
N ILE A 33 -12.55 2.69 -1.02
CA ILE A 33 -11.21 2.29 -1.45
C ILE A 33 -10.34 2.16 -0.19
N GLU A 34 -9.74 0.98 0.00
CA GLU A 34 -8.82 0.75 1.12
C GLU A 34 -7.47 1.40 0.87
N SER A 35 -6.95 1.26 -0.34
CA SER A 35 -5.69 1.88 -0.72
C SER A 35 -5.70 2.22 -2.20
N LEU A 36 -4.96 3.28 -2.54
CA LEU A 36 -4.84 3.75 -3.91
C LEU A 36 -3.41 4.23 -4.12
N ASN A 37 -2.75 3.67 -5.14
CA ASN A 37 -1.44 4.13 -5.57
C ASN A 37 -1.50 4.39 -7.07
N VAL A 38 -1.03 5.57 -7.48
CA VAL A 38 -0.95 5.97 -8.89
C VAL A 38 0.48 6.37 -9.18
N SER A 39 1.06 5.78 -10.19
CA SER A 39 2.45 6.09 -10.56
C SER A 39 2.66 5.89 -12.06
N ALA A 40 3.77 6.43 -12.55
CA ALA A 40 4.23 6.08 -13.89
C ALA A 40 4.57 4.59 -13.91
N SER A 41 4.23 3.92 -15.00
CA SER A 41 4.61 2.53 -15.19
C SER A 41 6.00 2.42 -15.83
N SER A 42 6.46 1.20 -16.05
CA SER A 42 7.71 0.96 -16.77
C SER A 42 7.62 1.36 -18.25
N ILE A 43 6.41 1.54 -18.77
CA ILE A 43 6.17 1.95 -20.16
C ILE A 43 5.94 3.46 -20.18
N LYS A 44 6.73 4.17 -20.97
CA LYS A 44 6.62 5.63 -21.08
C LYS A 44 5.21 6.04 -21.56
N GLY A 45 4.61 6.99 -20.85
CA GLY A 45 3.28 7.51 -21.18
C GLY A 45 2.13 6.68 -20.62
N VAL A 46 2.42 5.57 -19.96
CA VAL A 46 1.41 4.71 -19.34
C VAL A 46 1.47 4.82 -17.83
N HIS A 47 0.35 5.13 -17.22
CA HIS A 47 0.21 5.17 -15.76
C HIS A 47 -0.38 3.87 -15.22
N LYS A 48 0.02 3.51 -14.01
CA LYS A 48 -0.46 2.32 -13.32
C LYS A 48 -1.18 2.73 -12.04
N TYR A 49 -2.39 2.23 -11.87
CA TYR A 49 -3.20 2.40 -10.66
C TYR A 49 -3.24 1.06 -9.95
N THR A 50 -2.95 1.07 -8.67
CA THR A 50 -3.12 -0.12 -7.81
C THR A 50 -4.14 0.24 -6.74
N ILE A 51 -5.30 -0.41 -6.79
CA ILE A 51 -6.45 -0.08 -5.96
C ILE A 51 -6.88 -1.33 -5.20
N THR A 52 -6.99 -1.23 -3.87
CA THR A 52 -7.51 -2.33 -3.07
C THR A 52 -8.86 -1.98 -2.48
N VAL A 53 -9.79 -2.92 -2.54
CA VAL A 53 -11.17 -2.74 -2.05
C VAL A 53 -11.69 -4.04 -1.45
N TRP A 54 -12.61 -3.89 -0.48
CA TRP A 54 -13.39 -4.99 0.06
C TRP A 54 -14.75 -5.02 -0.64
N THR A 55 -15.04 -6.09 -1.34
CA THR A 55 -16.32 -6.24 -2.04
C THR A 55 -16.57 -7.71 -2.38
N THR A 56 -17.63 -7.97 -3.12
CA THR A 56 -17.95 -9.31 -3.60
C THR A 56 -17.42 -9.53 -5.02
N GLN A 57 -17.29 -10.79 -5.42
CA GLN A 57 -16.75 -11.12 -6.74
C GLN A 57 -17.60 -10.55 -7.88
N ASP A 58 -18.91 -10.64 -7.78
CA ASP A 58 -19.80 -10.13 -8.83
C ASP A 58 -19.68 -8.61 -8.99
N VAL A 59 -19.50 -7.88 -7.89
CA VAL A 59 -19.34 -6.42 -7.92
C VAL A 59 -17.99 -6.04 -8.53
N ILE A 60 -16.90 -6.71 -8.14
CA ILE A 60 -15.58 -6.38 -8.67
C ILE A 60 -15.51 -6.65 -10.18
N GLU A 61 -16.15 -7.69 -10.67
CA GLU A 61 -16.21 -7.97 -12.10
C GLU A 61 -16.89 -6.83 -12.87
N LYS A 62 -17.98 -6.30 -12.33
CA LYS A 62 -18.69 -5.17 -12.92
C LYS A 62 -17.87 -3.89 -12.89
N VAL A 63 -17.17 -3.65 -11.79
CA VAL A 63 -16.29 -2.48 -11.64
C VAL A 63 -15.18 -2.50 -12.68
N VAL A 64 -14.51 -3.63 -12.83
CA VAL A 64 -13.43 -3.80 -13.82
C VAL A 64 -13.95 -3.53 -15.23
N LYS A 65 -15.11 -4.08 -15.57
CA LYS A 65 -15.72 -3.87 -16.90
C LYS A 65 -16.05 -2.41 -17.15
N GLN A 66 -16.55 -1.69 -16.14
CA GLN A 66 -16.84 -0.27 -16.27
C GLN A 66 -15.57 0.56 -16.48
N ILE A 67 -14.49 0.21 -15.78
CA ILE A 67 -13.22 0.90 -15.93
C ILE A 67 -12.63 0.64 -17.31
N GLU A 68 -12.68 -0.60 -17.81
CA GLU A 68 -12.17 -0.95 -19.14
C GLU A 68 -12.89 -0.20 -20.28
N LYS A 69 -14.14 0.18 -20.08
CA LYS A 69 -14.91 0.91 -21.10
C LYS A 69 -14.45 2.35 -21.29
N LYS A 70 -13.66 2.89 -20.38
CA LYS A 70 -13.14 4.25 -20.52
C LYS A 70 -12.09 4.29 -21.62
N ILE A 71 -12.19 5.30 -22.49
CA ILE A 71 -11.35 5.40 -23.69
C ILE A 71 -9.86 5.41 -23.35
N ASP A 72 -9.50 6.10 -22.27
CA ASP A 72 -8.09 6.29 -21.89
C ASP A 72 -7.51 5.15 -21.07
N VAL A 73 -8.32 4.14 -20.75
CA VAL A 73 -7.88 2.94 -20.02
C VAL A 73 -7.44 1.90 -21.04
N LEU A 74 -6.19 1.44 -20.88
CA LEU A 74 -5.60 0.44 -21.78
C LEU A 74 -5.98 -0.97 -21.36
N GLN A 75 -5.96 -1.25 -20.07
CA GLN A 75 -6.38 -2.54 -19.50
C GLN A 75 -6.67 -2.39 -18.01
N ALA A 76 -7.53 -3.25 -17.51
CA ALA A 76 -7.84 -3.35 -16.10
C ALA A 76 -8.06 -4.82 -15.73
N HIS A 77 -7.46 -5.24 -14.62
CA HIS A 77 -7.58 -6.60 -14.11
C HIS A 77 -7.78 -6.56 -12.60
N TYR A 78 -8.44 -7.57 -12.05
CA TYR A 78 -8.51 -7.73 -10.61
C TYR A 78 -7.87 -9.03 -10.17
N PHE A 79 -7.40 -9.07 -8.92
CA PHE A 79 -6.72 -10.22 -8.35
C PHE A 79 -7.20 -10.41 -6.91
N THR A 80 -7.21 -11.67 -6.46
CA THR A 80 -7.41 -12.00 -5.06
C THR A 80 -6.07 -11.94 -4.33
N ASP A 81 -6.09 -11.92 -3.00
CA ASP A 81 -4.86 -11.90 -2.20
C ASP A 81 -3.93 -13.08 -2.50
N SER A 82 -4.49 -14.24 -2.82
CA SER A 82 -3.70 -15.43 -3.13
C SER A 82 -3.01 -15.37 -4.49
N GLU A 83 -3.45 -14.48 -5.37
CA GLU A 83 -2.92 -14.37 -6.73
C GLU A 83 -1.82 -13.32 -6.86
N ILE A 84 -1.57 -12.54 -5.82
CA ILE A 84 -0.59 -11.45 -5.86
C ILE A 84 0.40 -11.57 -4.72
N TYR A 85 1.58 -11.01 -4.93
CA TYR A 85 2.60 -10.87 -3.92
C TYR A 85 2.75 -9.38 -3.62
N GLN A 86 2.47 -9.01 -2.37
CA GLN A 86 2.53 -7.61 -1.95
C GLN A 86 3.60 -7.40 -0.90
N HIS A 87 4.38 -6.35 -1.09
CA HIS A 87 5.28 -5.83 -0.08
C HIS A 87 4.91 -4.38 0.21
N GLU A 88 4.95 -4.04 1.46
CA GLU A 88 4.75 -2.67 1.91
C GLU A 88 6.07 -2.12 2.44
N ILE A 89 6.20 -0.79 2.38
CA ILE A 89 7.34 -0.09 2.98
C ILE A 89 6.79 0.83 4.04
N ALA A 90 7.36 0.75 5.24
CA ALA A 90 6.99 1.64 6.34
C ALA A 90 8.22 2.36 6.86
N LEU A 91 8.02 3.60 7.26
CA LEU A 91 9.03 4.40 7.94
C LEU A 91 8.52 4.69 9.36
N TYR A 92 9.35 4.39 10.35
CA TYR A 92 9.05 4.66 11.74
C TYR A 92 9.96 5.75 12.24
N LYS A 93 9.37 6.78 12.84
CA LYS A 93 10.12 7.83 13.49
C LYS A 93 10.27 7.46 14.96
N VAL A 94 11.48 7.24 15.40
CA VAL A 94 11.75 6.83 16.77
C VAL A 94 12.60 7.89 17.47
N SER A 95 12.43 8.01 18.78
CA SER A 95 13.25 8.91 19.59
C SER A 95 14.67 8.38 19.65
N THR A 96 15.64 9.15 19.18
CA THR A 96 17.05 8.73 19.17
C THR A 96 17.58 8.43 20.58
N PRO A 97 17.39 9.28 21.61
CA PRO A 97 17.87 8.96 22.94
C PRO A 97 17.29 7.63 23.49
N GLU A 98 16.00 7.46 23.38
CA GLU A 98 15.33 6.25 23.91
C GLU A 98 15.74 5.00 23.11
N PHE A 99 15.88 5.13 21.80
CA PHE A 99 16.32 4.05 20.94
C PHE A 99 17.75 3.61 21.25
N GLN A 100 18.68 4.56 21.46
CA GLN A 100 20.08 4.27 21.74
C GLN A 100 20.28 3.71 23.16
N GLU A 101 19.51 4.16 24.11
CA GLU A 101 19.61 3.69 25.50
C GLU A 101 19.04 2.31 25.73
N ASN A 102 18.15 1.85 24.85
CA ASN A 102 17.50 0.56 25.00
C ASN A 102 18.28 -0.55 24.28
N PRO A 103 18.91 -1.48 25.04
CA PRO A 103 19.71 -2.55 24.41
C PRO A 103 18.86 -3.53 23.58
N MET A 104 17.56 -3.57 23.80
CA MET A 104 16.67 -4.44 23.02
C MET A 104 16.33 -3.87 21.66
N ALA A 105 16.46 -2.55 21.47
CA ALA A 105 16.09 -1.90 20.21
C ALA A 105 16.89 -2.41 19.02
N SER A 106 18.21 -2.56 19.15
CA SER A 106 19.04 -3.07 18.05
C SER A 106 18.73 -4.55 17.75
N LYS A 107 18.36 -5.33 18.76
CA LYS A 107 17.94 -6.72 18.55
C LYS A 107 16.64 -6.81 17.78
N VAL A 108 15.70 -5.94 18.08
CA VAL A 108 14.43 -5.85 17.36
C VAL A 108 14.67 -5.48 15.89
N ILE A 109 15.51 -4.48 15.65
CA ILE A 109 15.85 -4.07 14.28
C ILE A 109 16.43 -5.25 13.48
N ARG A 110 17.35 -6.00 14.07
CA ARG A 110 17.95 -7.15 13.40
C ARG A 110 16.96 -8.30 13.18
N ARG A 111 16.10 -8.55 14.15
CA ARG A 111 15.10 -9.63 14.05
C ARG A 111 14.16 -9.42 12.88
N TYR A 112 13.77 -8.18 12.64
CA TYR A 112 12.86 -7.83 11.56
C TYR A 112 13.57 -7.47 10.26
N SER A 113 14.91 -7.52 10.23
CA SER A 113 15.69 -7.09 9.06
C SER A 113 15.35 -5.67 8.61
N ALA A 114 15.11 -4.80 9.58
CA ALA A 114 14.84 -3.40 9.33
C ALA A 114 16.15 -2.62 9.16
N ARG A 115 16.06 -1.42 8.59
CA ARG A 115 17.21 -0.56 8.33
C ARG A 115 17.04 0.78 9.00
N ILE A 116 18.14 1.34 9.50
CA ILE A 116 18.15 2.72 9.96
C ILE A 116 18.61 3.57 8.78
N VAL A 117 17.76 4.48 8.31
CA VAL A 117 18.03 5.29 7.12
C VAL A 117 18.39 6.73 7.45
N GLU A 118 18.08 7.20 8.66
CA GLU A 118 18.41 8.54 9.13
C GLU A 118 18.62 8.51 10.64
N VAL A 119 19.65 9.22 11.11
CA VAL A 119 19.92 9.37 12.55
C VAL A 119 20.30 10.83 12.82
N ASN A 120 19.58 11.45 13.75
CA ASN A 120 19.98 12.75 14.29
C ASN A 120 19.75 12.74 15.80
N PRO A 121 20.20 13.76 16.55
CA PRO A 121 20.10 13.74 18.01
C PRO A 121 18.66 13.66 18.56
N VAL A 122 17.68 14.05 17.78
CA VAL A 122 16.27 14.10 18.22
C VAL A 122 15.53 12.84 17.81
N PHE A 123 15.63 12.45 16.55
CA PHE A 123 14.91 11.28 16.04
C PHE A 123 15.76 10.47 15.08
N SER A 124 15.37 9.22 14.92
CA SER A 124 15.93 8.32 13.90
C SER A 124 14.77 7.76 13.08
N ILE A 125 15.06 7.44 11.82
CA ILE A 125 14.08 6.83 10.92
C ILE A 125 14.49 5.39 10.67
N VAL A 126 13.56 4.48 10.95
CA VAL A 126 13.72 3.05 10.71
C VAL A 126 12.82 2.67 9.54
N GLU A 127 13.37 1.96 8.57
CA GLU A 127 12.65 1.48 7.40
C GLU A 127 12.43 -0.03 7.48
N LYS A 128 11.21 -0.46 7.24
CA LYS A 128 10.87 -1.88 7.12
C LYS A 128 10.12 -2.12 5.82
N ASN A 129 10.58 -3.11 5.08
CA ASN A 129 9.96 -3.58 3.85
C ASN A 129 9.53 -5.02 4.07
N GLY A 130 8.30 -5.34 3.81
CA GLY A 130 7.79 -6.69 3.99
C GLY A 130 6.26 -6.78 3.96
N MET A 131 5.75 -7.84 4.51
CA MET A 131 4.31 -8.07 4.63
C MET A 131 3.71 -7.16 5.69
N SER A 132 2.40 -6.88 5.54
CA SER A 132 1.68 -6.00 6.47
C SER A 132 1.79 -6.48 7.92
N GLU A 133 1.74 -7.78 8.15
CA GLU A 133 1.84 -8.37 9.48
C GLU A 133 3.20 -8.09 10.13
N GLU A 134 4.28 -8.20 9.34
CA GLU A 134 5.64 -7.91 9.84
C GLU A 134 5.80 -6.44 10.19
N ILE A 135 5.24 -5.56 9.35
CA ILE A 135 5.28 -4.11 9.56
C ILE A 135 4.55 -3.72 10.83
N THR A 136 3.35 -4.27 11.04
CA THR A 136 2.57 -4.03 12.25
C THR A 136 3.27 -4.59 13.49
N ALA A 137 3.83 -5.80 13.39
CA ALA A 137 4.53 -6.42 14.51
C ALA A 137 5.77 -5.60 14.94
N LEU A 138 6.53 -5.09 13.99
CA LEU A 138 7.68 -4.23 14.30
C LEU A 138 7.23 -2.93 14.99
N TYR A 139 6.17 -2.32 14.50
CA TYR A 139 5.62 -1.12 15.12
C TYR A 139 5.23 -1.35 16.57
N GLU A 140 4.52 -2.45 16.84
CA GLU A 140 4.08 -2.77 18.20
C GLU A 140 5.28 -3.05 19.13
N GLU A 141 6.32 -3.72 18.66
CA GLU A 141 7.51 -3.94 19.47
C GLU A 141 8.27 -2.64 19.75
N LEU A 142 8.43 -1.76 18.76
CA LEU A 142 9.08 -0.46 18.98
C LEU A 142 8.26 0.41 19.93
N ARG A 143 6.96 0.36 19.82
CA ARG A 143 6.06 1.07 20.72
C ARG A 143 6.17 0.54 22.15
N GLY A 144 6.23 -0.78 22.31
CA GLY A 144 6.38 -1.43 23.60
C GLY A 144 7.69 -1.09 24.30
N LEU A 145 8.73 -0.75 23.52
CA LEU A 145 10.01 -0.30 24.07
C LEU A 145 10.03 1.20 24.39
N GLY A 146 8.94 1.91 24.11
CA GLY A 146 8.85 3.34 24.34
C GLY A 146 9.59 4.20 23.32
N CYS A 147 10.01 3.62 22.20
CA CYS A 147 10.78 4.34 21.19
C CYS A 147 9.91 5.17 20.24
N VAL A 148 8.68 4.76 20.02
CA VAL A 148 7.77 5.41 19.06
C VAL A 148 6.73 6.25 19.82
#